data_0e621fb690201f205c6e3c77fa55f12c
#
_entry.id   0e621fb690201f205c6e3c77fa55f12c
#
_cell.length_a   1.000
_cell.length_b   1.000
_cell.length_c   1.000
_cell.angle_alpha   90.00
_cell.angle_beta   90.00
_cell.angle_gamma   90.00
#
_symmetry.space_group_name_H-M   'P 1'
#
loop_
_entity.id
_entity.type
_entity.pdbx_description
1 polymer ?
#
loop_
_entity_poly.entity_id
_entity_poly.type
_entity_poly.pdbx_seq_one_letter_code
_entity_poly.pdbx_strand_id
1 'polypeptide(L)'
;TLGFALLGALIFTLTLVPVMSSMLLKKNVREKNNRFVHFINTGCTALFDTFYAHRKLTVGLATVIAGVGLWLFSFLGTEFLPQLNEGSIYIRATLPQSISLDESVTLANKMRHKLLTFPEVRQVLSQTGRPNDGTDATGFYNIEFHVDIYPEKDWESKLTKLELIDKMQDDLSIYPGIDFNFSQPITDNVEEAASGVKGSIAVKVFGKDLYESEKFAVQIDKILATVQGIEDLGVIRNIGQPEL
;
A
#
# COMPACT_ATOMS: atom_id res chain seq x y z
N THR A 1 -4.41 12.10 15.63
CA THR A 1 -5.48 13.10 15.39
C THR A 1 -6.85 12.48 15.46
N LEU A 2 -7.16 11.39 14.72
CA LEU A 2 -8.48 10.76 14.69
C LEU A 2 -8.97 10.32 16.09
N GLY A 3 -8.10 9.69 16.90
CA GLY A 3 -8.43 9.24 18.25
C GLY A 3 -8.83 10.39 19.18
N PHE A 4 -8.14 11.52 19.11
CA PHE A 4 -8.49 12.71 19.90
C PHE A 4 -9.81 13.34 19.43
N ALA A 5 -10.08 13.33 18.12
CA ALA A 5 -11.34 13.81 17.56
C ALA A 5 -12.52 12.96 18.05
N LEU A 6 -12.38 11.63 18.04
CA LEU A 6 -13.41 10.71 18.54
C LEU A 6 -13.65 10.85 20.04
N LEU A 7 -12.58 11.02 20.83
CA LEU A 7 -12.68 11.25 22.27
C LEU A 7 -13.37 12.58 22.57
N GLY A 8 -13.02 13.64 21.84
CA GLY A 8 -13.71 14.93 21.93
C GLY A 8 -15.19 14.84 21.58
N ALA A 9 -15.53 14.14 20.49
CA ALA A 9 -16.92 13.92 20.10
C ALA A 9 -17.72 13.14 21.16
N LEU A 10 -17.09 12.13 21.77
CA LEU A 10 -17.72 11.35 22.87
C LEU A 10 -18.03 12.24 24.08
N ILE A 11 -17.04 13.02 24.56
CA ILE A 11 -17.23 13.94 25.69
C ILE A 11 -18.32 14.97 25.36
N PHE A 12 -18.29 15.53 24.15
CA PHE A 12 -19.26 16.51 23.69
C PHE A 12 -20.67 15.94 23.66
N THR A 13 -20.82 14.71 23.16
CA THR A 13 -22.11 14.01 23.09
C THR A 13 -22.67 13.70 24.47
N LEU A 14 -21.83 13.28 25.42
CA LEU A 14 -22.27 12.93 26.76
C LEU A 14 -22.53 14.15 27.66
N THR A 15 -21.94 15.30 27.36
CA THR A 15 -22.08 16.51 28.20
C THR A 15 -22.96 17.57 27.56
N LEU A 16 -22.59 18.06 26.37
CA LEU A 16 -23.26 19.21 25.77
C LEU A 16 -24.65 18.85 25.22
N VAL A 17 -24.81 17.68 24.60
CA VAL A 17 -26.09 17.29 23.98
C VAL A 17 -27.21 17.19 25.02
N PRO A 18 -27.05 16.56 26.19
CA PRO A 18 -28.10 16.57 27.25
C PRO A 18 -28.41 17.96 27.76
N VAL A 19 -27.38 18.81 27.97
CA VAL A 19 -27.56 20.18 28.44
C VAL A 19 -28.32 21.01 27.41
N MET A 20 -27.89 20.97 26.14
CA MET A 20 -28.59 21.69 25.06
C MET A 20 -30.02 21.19 24.89
N SER A 21 -30.24 19.88 24.98
CA SER A 21 -31.56 19.29 24.90
C SER A 21 -32.48 19.81 26.04
N SER A 22 -31.96 19.91 27.27
CA SER A 22 -32.72 20.43 28.40
C SER A 22 -33.06 21.93 28.28
N MET A 23 -32.21 22.71 27.60
CA MET A 23 -32.45 24.14 27.37
C MET A 23 -33.37 24.42 26.18
N LEU A 24 -33.31 23.61 25.12
CA LEU A 24 -34.05 23.81 23.88
C LEU A 24 -35.43 23.15 23.91
N LEU A 25 -35.57 22.03 24.61
CA LEU A 25 -36.85 21.34 24.72
C LEU A 25 -37.76 22.04 25.74
N LYS A 26 -38.96 22.43 25.31
CA LYS A 26 -39.98 23.01 26.20
C LYS A 26 -40.44 21.99 27.22
N LYS A 27 -40.72 22.43 28.47
CA LYS A 27 -41.20 21.58 29.58
C LYS A 27 -42.45 20.73 29.29
N ASN A 28 -43.20 21.02 28.23
CA ASN A 28 -44.43 20.34 27.82
C ASN A 28 -44.32 19.76 26.43
N VAL A 29 -43.40 18.81 26.24
CA VAL A 29 -43.32 18.03 24.98
C VAL A 29 -44.39 16.94 25.06
N ARG A 30 -45.44 17.04 24.24
CA ARG A 30 -46.42 15.97 24.10
C ARG A 30 -45.80 14.79 23.40
N GLU A 31 -45.75 13.64 24.06
CA GLU A 31 -45.29 12.40 23.42
C GLU A 31 -46.20 12.04 22.25
N LYS A 32 -45.66 12.03 21.06
CA LYS A 32 -46.36 11.60 19.86
C LYS A 32 -46.24 10.09 19.76
N ASN A 33 -47.27 9.36 20.24
CA ASN A 33 -47.33 7.90 20.11
C ASN A 33 -47.49 7.50 18.63
N ASN A 34 -46.37 7.27 17.96
CA ASN A 34 -46.32 6.69 16.63
C ASN A 34 -46.16 5.17 16.79
N ARG A 35 -46.90 4.36 16.02
CA ARG A 35 -46.81 2.88 16.02
C ARG A 35 -45.40 2.39 15.82
N PHE A 36 -44.61 3.06 14.99
CA PHE A 36 -43.21 2.73 14.73
C PHE A 36 -42.34 2.98 15.98
N VAL A 37 -42.51 4.12 16.65
CA VAL A 37 -41.77 4.44 17.89
C VAL A 37 -42.15 3.46 19.00
N HIS A 38 -43.43 3.11 19.11
CA HIS A 38 -43.87 2.13 20.07
C HIS A 38 -43.28 0.73 19.83
N PHE A 39 -43.24 0.28 18.59
CA PHE A 39 -42.62 -1.00 18.21
C PHE A 39 -41.13 -1.03 18.60
N ILE A 40 -40.35 0.00 18.25
CA ILE A 40 -38.95 0.11 18.62
C ILE A 40 -38.76 0.14 20.13
N ASN A 41 -39.52 0.98 20.81
CA ASN A 41 -39.43 1.14 22.27
C ASN A 41 -39.72 -0.17 22.98
N THR A 42 -40.81 -0.86 22.62
CA THR A 42 -41.17 -2.17 23.19
C THR A 42 -40.11 -3.22 22.93
N GLY A 43 -39.56 -3.27 21.72
CA GLY A 43 -38.47 -4.19 21.37
C GLY A 43 -37.19 -3.91 22.15
N CYS A 44 -36.77 -2.66 22.22
CA CYS A 44 -35.60 -2.25 23.00
C CYS A 44 -35.76 -2.51 24.48
N THR A 45 -36.94 -2.21 25.06
CA THR A 45 -37.22 -2.46 26.47
C THR A 45 -37.21 -3.94 26.78
N ALA A 46 -37.87 -4.77 25.97
CA ALA A 46 -37.88 -6.22 26.15
C ALA A 46 -36.49 -6.84 26.09
N LEU A 47 -35.62 -6.38 25.13
CA LEU A 47 -34.22 -6.77 25.07
C LEU A 47 -33.44 -6.35 26.30
N PHE A 48 -33.59 -5.09 26.72
CA PHE A 48 -32.96 -4.56 27.92
C PHE A 48 -33.32 -5.36 29.16
N ASP A 49 -34.62 -5.61 29.38
CA ASP A 49 -35.12 -6.36 30.54
C ASP A 49 -34.58 -7.80 30.55
N THR A 50 -34.49 -8.43 29.39
CA THR A 50 -33.91 -9.78 29.24
C THR A 50 -32.42 -9.78 29.62
N PHE A 51 -31.64 -8.84 29.07
CA PHE A 51 -30.22 -8.71 29.40
C PHE A 51 -29.99 -8.32 30.87
N TYR A 52 -30.84 -7.47 31.42
CA TYR A 52 -30.74 -7.06 32.82
C TYR A 52 -31.10 -8.21 33.77
N ALA A 53 -32.15 -8.98 33.47
CA ALA A 53 -32.52 -10.16 34.25
C ALA A 53 -31.39 -11.20 34.30
N HIS A 54 -30.65 -11.37 33.18
CA HIS A 54 -29.53 -12.30 33.07
C HIS A 54 -28.16 -11.61 33.09
N ARG A 55 -28.01 -10.52 33.87
CA ARG A 55 -26.83 -9.64 33.87
C ARG A 55 -25.46 -10.35 33.95
N LYS A 56 -25.39 -11.44 34.75
CA LYS A 56 -24.13 -12.21 34.86
C LYS A 56 -23.77 -12.91 33.53
N LEU A 57 -24.76 -13.48 32.87
CA LEU A 57 -24.61 -14.16 31.58
C LEU A 57 -24.31 -13.14 30.46
N THR A 58 -24.98 -11.99 30.51
CA THR A 58 -24.76 -10.89 29.56
C THR A 58 -23.32 -10.34 29.64
N VAL A 59 -22.85 -10.09 30.88
CA VAL A 59 -21.47 -9.65 31.10
C VAL A 59 -20.47 -10.74 30.66
N GLY A 60 -20.74 -12.01 31.00
CA GLY A 60 -19.91 -13.11 30.56
C GLY A 60 -19.84 -13.21 29.03
N LEU A 61 -20.99 -13.13 28.36
CA LEU A 61 -21.05 -13.16 26.89
C LEU A 61 -20.31 -11.97 26.26
N ALA A 62 -20.51 -10.78 26.78
CA ALA A 62 -19.81 -9.58 26.33
C ALA A 62 -18.29 -9.71 26.49
N THR A 63 -17.84 -10.26 27.63
CA THR A 63 -16.41 -10.51 27.87
C THR A 63 -15.82 -11.54 26.90
N VAL A 64 -16.58 -12.61 26.62
CA VAL A 64 -16.16 -13.63 25.64
C VAL A 64 -16.07 -13.02 24.25
N ILE A 65 -17.08 -12.27 23.81
CA ILE A 65 -17.06 -11.59 22.50
C ILE A 65 -15.88 -10.62 22.39
N ALA A 66 -15.63 -9.82 23.43
CA ALA A 66 -14.49 -8.91 23.48
C ALA A 66 -13.16 -9.68 23.44
N GLY A 67 -13.04 -10.77 24.19
CA GLY A 67 -11.86 -11.64 24.18
C GLY A 67 -11.60 -12.27 22.83
N VAL A 68 -12.63 -12.80 22.18
CA VAL A 68 -12.54 -13.33 20.80
C VAL A 68 -12.17 -12.23 19.81
N GLY A 69 -12.74 -11.04 19.95
CA GLY A 69 -12.40 -9.90 19.10
C GLY A 69 -10.93 -9.50 19.23
N LEU A 70 -10.41 -9.41 20.44
CA LEU A 70 -8.99 -9.13 20.71
C LEU A 70 -8.08 -10.25 20.19
N TRP A 71 -8.50 -11.49 20.34
CA TRP A 71 -7.77 -12.65 19.82
C TRP A 71 -7.71 -12.62 18.27
N LEU A 72 -8.83 -12.38 17.60
CA LEU A 72 -8.89 -12.24 16.16
C LEU A 72 -8.05 -11.04 15.66
N PHE A 73 -8.03 -9.94 16.41
CA PHE A 73 -7.23 -8.77 16.09
C PHE A 73 -5.73 -9.10 16.03
N SER A 74 -5.24 -10.07 16.81
CA SER A 74 -3.84 -10.49 16.77
C SER A 74 -3.43 -11.21 15.48
N PHE A 75 -4.40 -11.67 14.68
CA PHE A 75 -4.16 -12.29 13.36
C PHE A 75 -4.24 -11.28 12.21
N LEU A 76 -4.69 -10.05 12.46
CA LEU A 76 -4.64 -9.02 11.43
C LEU A 76 -3.18 -8.60 11.21
N GLY A 77 -2.74 -8.72 9.96
CA GLY A 77 -1.46 -8.14 9.54
C GLY A 77 -1.49 -6.61 9.74
N THR A 78 -0.34 -6.06 10.04
CA THR A 78 -0.15 -4.60 10.09
C THR A 78 0.53 -4.17 8.82
N GLU A 79 -0.15 -3.42 7.98
CA GLU A 79 0.43 -2.72 6.85
C GLU A 79 0.65 -1.25 7.24
N PHE A 80 1.80 -0.71 6.83
CA PHE A 80 2.12 0.70 7.13
C PHE A 80 1.17 1.65 6.39
N LEU A 81 0.81 1.30 5.16
CA LEU A 81 -0.20 1.99 4.36
C LEU A 81 -1.05 0.98 3.60
N PRO A 82 -2.37 1.15 3.55
CA PRO A 82 -3.19 0.33 2.68
C PRO A 82 -2.77 0.56 1.22
N GLN A 83 -2.70 -0.52 0.44
CA GLN A 83 -2.39 -0.42 -0.98
C GLN A 83 -3.48 0.39 -1.69
N LEU A 84 -3.12 1.61 -2.09
CA LEU A 84 -3.99 2.47 -2.89
C LEU A 84 -3.85 2.06 -4.37
N ASN A 85 -4.96 1.82 -5.05
CA ASN A 85 -4.91 1.65 -6.50
C ASN A 85 -4.83 3.03 -7.16
N GLU A 86 -3.63 3.42 -7.61
CA GLU A 86 -3.35 4.73 -8.18
C GLU A 86 -3.75 4.85 -9.65
N GLY A 87 -4.32 3.79 -10.27
CA GLY A 87 -4.69 3.77 -11.68
C GLY A 87 -3.50 3.83 -12.64
N SER A 88 -2.29 3.61 -12.15
CA SER A 88 -1.05 3.56 -12.92
C SER A 88 -0.13 2.46 -12.40
N ILE A 89 0.83 2.04 -13.22
CA ILE A 89 1.89 1.12 -12.85
C ILE A 89 3.21 1.88 -12.99
N TYR A 90 4.07 1.74 -12.01
CA TYR A 90 5.42 2.28 -12.03
C TYR A 90 6.40 1.12 -12.16
N ILE A 91 7.20 1.13 -13.24
CA ILE A 91 8.16 0.07 -13.51
C ILE A 91 9.55 0.67 -13.46
N ARG A 92 10.42 0.11 -12.63
CA ARG A 92 11.83 0.42 -12.63
C ARG A 92 12.60 -0.73 -13.27
N ALA A 93 13.39 -0.40 -14.29
CA ALA A 93 14.31 -1.31 -14.93
C ALA A 93 15.75 -0.92 -14.54
N THR A 94 16.44 -1.85 -13.86
CA THR A 94 17.84 -1.69 -13.46
C THR A 94 18.71 -2.47 -14.44
N LEU A 95 19.47 -1.75 -15.25
CA LEU A 95 20.38 -2.26 -16.27
C LEU A 95 21.79 -2.48 -15.67
N PRO A 96 22.68 -3.18 -16.37
CA PRO A 96 24.08 -3.27 -15.97
C PRO A 96 24.71 -1.87 -15.82
N GLN A 97 25.42 -1.62 -14.74
CA GLN A 97 26.00 -0.30 -14.43
C GLN A 97 26.98 0.24 -15.45
N SER A 98 27.59 -0.64 -16.27
CA SER A 98 28.52 -0.28 -17.34
C SER A 98 27.83 0.18 -18.62
N ILE A 99 26.52 0.27 -18.66
CA ILE A 99 25.76 0.64 -19.86
C ILE A 99 25.99 2.11 -20.24
N SER A 100 26.02 2.40 -21.53
CA SER A 100 26.04 3.77 -22.02
C SER A 100 24.66 4.42 -22.03
N LEU A 101 24.62 5.75 -22.03
CA LEU A 101 23.36 6.47 -22.14
C LEU A 101 22.61 6.13 -23.44
N ASP A 102 23.30 6.06 -24.55
CA ASP A 102 22.71 5.78 -25.88
C ASP A 102 22.03 4.41 -25.92
N GLU A 103 22.66 3.39 -25.34
CA GLU A 103 22.11 2.04 -25.27
C GLU A 103 20.93 2.01 -24.28
N SER A 104 21.03 2.68 -23.13
CA SER A 104 19.91 2.82 -22.18
C SER A 104 18.70 3.45 -22.84
N VAL A 105 18.87 4.54 -23.58
CA VAL A 105 17.78 5.20 -24.30
C VAL A 105 17.19 4.29 -25.39
N THR A 106 18.05 3.53 -26.08
CA THR A 106 17.60 2.56 -27.09
C THR A 106 16.73 1.47 -26.46
N LEU A 107 17.18 0.90 -25.33
CA LEU A 107 16.44 -0.12 -24.59
C LEU A 107 15.14 0.46 -24.00
N ALA A 108 15.18 1.67 -23.43
CA ALA A 108 13.98 2.36 -22.92
C ALA A 108 12.92 2.50 -24.03
N ASN A 109 13.32 2.88 -25.23
CA ASN A 109 12.39 2.99 -26.36
C ASN A 109 11.82 1.62 -26.76
N LYS A 110 12.62 0.55 -26.79
CA LYS A 110 12.14 -0.80 -27.12
C LYS A 110 11.13 -1.29 -26.08
N MET A 111 11.45 -1.15 -24.79
CA MET A 111 10.58 -1.55 -23.69
C MET A 111 9.29 -0.72 -23.67
N ARG A 112 9.37 0.60 -23.89
CA ARG A 112 8.21 1.46 -24.00
C ARG A 112 7.27 1.04 -25.11
N HIS A 113 7.79 0.72 -26.30
CA HIS A 113 6.98 0.21 -27.40
C HIS A 113 6.33 -1.12 -27.06
N LYS A 114 7.04 -1.99 -26.36
CA LYS A 114 6.49 -3.28 -25.91
C LYS A 114 5.34 -3.07 -24.91
N LEU A 115 5.51 -2.20 -23.93
CA LEU A 115 4.45 -1.86 -22.97
C LEU A 115 3.21 -1.24 -23.63
N LEU A 116 3.39 -0.47 -24.69
CA LEU A 116 2.30 0.12 -25.48
C LEU A 116 1.51 -0.91 -26.32
N THR A 117 1.96 -2.16 -26.42
CA THR A 117 1.21 -3.22 -27.10
C THR A 117 0.05 -3.78 -26.27
N PHE A 118 0.04 -3.52 -24.98
CA PHE A 118 -1.04 -3.94 -24.09
C PHE A 118 -2.26 -3.03 -24.27
N PRO A 119 -3.46 -3.57 -24.58
CA PRO A 119 -4.65 -2.76 -24.81
C PRO A 119 -5.11 -2.00 -23.56
N GLU A 120 -4.75 -2.45 -22.38
CA GLU A 120 -5.03 -1.82 -21.09
C GLU A 120 -4.20 -0.56 -20.85
N VAL A 121 -3.11 -0.39 -21.61
CA VAL A 121 -2.18 0.73 -21.46
C VAL A 121 -2.62 1.90 -22.32
N ARG A 122 -2.80 3.05 -21.69
CA ARG A 122 -3.16 4.30 -22.35
C ARG A 122 -1.94 5.07 -22.85
N GLN A 123 -0.92 5.15 -21.98
CA GLN A 123 0.29 5.93 -22.24
C GLN A 123 1.46 5.39 -21.42
N VAL A 124 2.67 5.49 -21.97
CA VAL A 124 3.90 5.16 -21.26
C VAL A 124 4.87 6.33 -21.37
N LEU A 125 5.28 6.87 -20.25
CA LEU A 125 6.38 7.82 -20.13
C LEU A 125 7.60 7.08 -19.61
N SER A 126 8.80 7.40 -20.13
CA SER A 126 10.03 6.81 -19.64
C SER A 126 11.05 7.90 -19.31
N GLN A 127 11.74 7.72 -18.18
CA GLN A 127 12.88 8.51 -17.76
C GLN A 127 14.11 7.60 -17.74
N THR A 128 15.22 8.05 -18.34
CA THR A 128 16.49 7.32 -18.36
C THR A 128 17.54 8.10 -17.59
N GLY A 129 18.11 7.48 -16.57
CA GLY A 129 19.07 8.13 -15.68
C GLY A 129 18.42 9.17 -14.76
N ARG A 130 19.24 10.10 -14.27
CA ARG A 130 18.81 11.13 -13.31
C ARG A 130 18.31 12.39 -14.03
N PRO A 131 17.38 13.14 -13.42
CA PRO A 131 17.02 14.46 -13.90
C PRO A 131 18.21 15.46 -13.72
N ASN A 132 18.22 16.49 -14.56
CA ASN A 132 19.31 17.49 -14.58
C ASN A 132 19.35 18.39 -13.32
N ASP A 133 18.31 18.38 -12.51
CA ASP A 133 18.17 19.17 -11.28
C ASP A 133 18.91 18.58 -10.07
N GLY A 134 19.47 17.36 -10.22
CA GLY A 134 20.24 16.69 -9.17
C GLY A 134 19.41 16.15 -8.00
N THR A 135 18.08 16.05 -8.16
CA THR A 135 17.18 15.53 -7.12
C THR A 135 17.33 14.01 -6.91
N ASP A 136 17.83 13.28 -7.88
CA ASP A 136 18.09 11.85 -7.81
C ASP A 136 19.54 11.53 -8.15
N ALA A 137 20.20 10.69 -7.37
CA ALA A 137 21.60 10.29 -7.51
C ALA A 137 21.79 9.02 -8.37
N THR A 138 20.83 8.70 -9.23
CA THR A 138 20.88 7.49 -10.06
C THR A 138 21.71 7.69 -11.33
N GLY A 139 22.20 6.58 -11.93
CA GLY A 139 22.99 6.58 -13.16
C GLY A 139 22.17 6.17 -14.40
N PHE A 140 22.85 6.09 -15.56
CA PHE A 140 22.23 5.71 -16.84
C PHE A 140 21.67 4.28 -16.85
N TYR A 141 22.06 3.46 -15.89
CA TYR A 141 21.58 2.10 -15.68
C TYR A 141 20.14 2.04 -15.13
N ASN A 142 19.56 3.15 -14.68
CA ASN A 142 18.19 3.21 -14.17
C ASN A 142 17.25 3.78 -15.22
N ILE A 143 16.21 3.03 -15.55
CA ILE A 143 15.11 3.49 -16.39
C ILE A 143 13.82 3.35 -15.60
N GLU A 144 13.04 4.40 -15.58
CA GLU A 144 11.74 4.44 -14.90
C GLU A 144 10.62 4.62 -15.93
N PHE A 145 9.58 3.79 -15.84
CA PHE A 145 8.41 3.87 -16.70
C PHE A 145 7.18 4.20 -15.86
N HIS A 146 6.51 5.27 -16.22
CA HIS A 146 5.16 5.58 -15.77
C HIS A 146 4.18 5.03 -16.79
N VAL A 147 3.51 3.95 -16.45
CA VAL A 147 2.51 3.28 -17.30
C VAL A 147 1.14 3.68 -16.83
N ASP A 148 0.50 4.54 -17.58
CA ASP A 148 -0.88 4.97 -17.34
C ASP A 148 -1.83 3.96 -17.99
N ILE A 149 -2.74 3.42 -17.20
CA ILE A 149 -3.67 2.37 -17.62
C ILE A 149 -5.11 2.88 -17.63
N TYR A 150 -5.93 2.31 -18.50
CA TYR A 150 -7.36 2.55 -18.47
C TYR A 150 -7.96 2.01 -17.17
N PRO A 151 -9.09 2.55 -16.68
CA PRO A 151 -9.78 1.97 -15.53
C PRO A 151 -10.13 0.50 -15.76
N GLU A 152 -9.89 -0.36 -14.78
CA GLU A 152 -10.10 -1.83 -14.88
C GLU A 152 -11.49 -2.21 -15.37
N LYS A 153 -12.52 -1.42 -15.04
CA LYS A 153 -13.91 -1.61 -15.51
C LYS A 153 -14.07 -1.51 -17.03
N ASP A 154 -13.13 -0.83 -17.69
CA ASP A 154 -13.17 -0.56 -19.13
C ASP A 154 -12.30 -1.57 -19.93
N TRP A 155 -11.66 -2.53 -19.23
CA TRP A 155 -10.81 -3.53 -19.87
C TRP A 155 -11.64 -4.66 -20.51
N GLU A 156 -11.33 -4.95 -21.76
CA GLU A 156 -11.97 -6.07 -22.48
C GLU A 156 -11.43 -7.43 -22.03
N SER A 157 -10.18 -7.48 -21.57
CA SER A 157 -9.46 -8.70 -21.17
C SER A 157 -9.98 -9.35 -19.90
N LYS A 158 -10.76 -8.65 -19.06
CA LYS A 158 -11.20 -9.07 -17.72
C LYS A 158 -10.05 -9.48 -16.78
N LEU A 159 -8.84 -9.03 -17.07
CA LEU A 159 -7.68 -9.24 -16.20
C LEU A 159 -7.80 -8.37 -14.95
N THR A 160 -7.20 -8.82 -13.87
CA THR A 160 -6.91 -7.96 -12.73
C THR A 160 -5.61 -7.19 -12.99
N LYS A 161 -5.37 -6.10 -12.23
CA LYS A 161 -4.12 -5.33 -12.34
C LYS A 161 -2.88 -6.21 -12.07
N LEU A 162 -2.97 -7.14 -11.12
CA LEU A 162 -1.88 -8.07 -10.81
C LEU A 162 -1.57 -8.98 -12.00
N GLU A 163 -2.59 -9.59 -12.61
CA GLU A 163 -2.40 -10.44 -13.80
C GLU A 163 -1.85 -9.66 -15.00
N LEU A 164 -2.16 -8.36 -15.11
CA LEU A 164 -1.56 -7.49 -16.12
C LEU A 164 -0.07 -7.26 -15.83
N ILE A 165 0.29 -7.02 -14.55
CA ILE A 165 1.68 -6.87 -14.11
C ILE A 165 2.48 -8.14 -14.42
N ASP A 166 1.94 -9.32 -14.07
CA ASP A 166 2.58 -10.61 -14.35
C ASP A 166 2.88 -10.78 -15.85
N LYS A 167 1.91 -10.45 -16.72
CA LYS A 167 2.12 -10.49 -18.18
C LYS A 167 3.15 -9.49 -18.67
N MET A 168 3.18 -8.29 -18.11
CA MET A 168 4.19 -7.29 -18.45
C MET A 168 5.58 -7.74 -18.02
N GLN A 169 5.69 -8.37 -16.86
CA GLN A 169 6.94 -8.92 -16.34
C GLN A 169 7.45 -10.06 -17.23
N ASP A 170 6.58 -10.99 -17.61
CA ASP A 170 6.91 -12.07 -18.54
C ASP A 170 7.41 -11.52 -19.89
N ASP A 171 6.72 -10.54 -20.44
CA ASP A 171 7.04 -9.90 -21.72
C ASP A 171 8.33 -9.10 -21.67
N LEU A 172 8.67 -8.50 -20.54
CA LEU A 172 9.92 -7.76 -20.34
C LEU A 172 11.09 -8.67 -19.98
N SER A 173 10.85 -9.89 -19.50
CA SER A 173 11.89 -10.88 -19.17
C SER A 173 12.73 -11.32 -20.37
N ILE A 174 12.28 -11.03 -21.59
CA ILE A 174 13.06 -11.24 -22.82
C ILE A 174 14.36 -10.41 -22.88
N TYR A 175 14.48 -9.36 -22.06
CA TYR A 175 15.67 -8.52 -21.99
C TYR A 175 16.60 -9.07 -20.90
N PRO A 176 17.68 -9.80 -21.26
CA PRO A 176 18.53 -10.46 -20.28
C PRO A 176 19.38 -9.47 -19.49
N GLY A 177 19.56 -9.74 -18.21
CA GLY A 177 20.42 -8.93 -17.32
C GLY A 177 19.82 -7.60 -16.90
N ILE A 178 18.52 -7.44 -17.05
CA ILE A 178 17.76 -6.30 -16.55
C ILE A 178 16.85 -6.77 -15.44
N ASP A 179 16.93 -6.15 -14.27
CA ASP A 179 16.05 -6.42 -13.15
C ASP A 179 14.87 -5.44 -13.21
N PHE A 180 13.65 -5.98 -13.18
CA PHE A 180 12.42 -5.20 -13.20
C PHE A 180 11.76 -5.22 -11.83
N ASN A 181 11.32 -4.06 -11.37
CA ASN A 181 10.51 -3.90 -10.16
C ASN A 181 9.23 -3.15 -10.53
N PHE A 182 8.10 -3.73 -10.12
CA PHE A 182 6.76 -3.18 -10.37
C PHE A 182 6.17 -2.61 -9.10
N SER A 183 5.76 -1.36 -9.15
CA SER A 183 5.20 -0.63 -8.00
C SER A 183 4.15 0.40 -8.44
N GLN A 184 3.91 1.36 -7.59
CA GLN A 184 3.05 2.50 -7.87
C GLN A 184 3.74 3.80 -7.42
N PRO A 185 3.53 4.94 -8.11
CA PRO A 185 4.28 6.18 -7.86
C PRO A 185 4.23 6.69 -6.41
N ILE A 186 3.04 6.68 -5.78
CA ILE A 186 2.89 7.16 -4.40
C ILE A 186 3.49 6.15 -3.42
N THR A 187 3.27 4.85 -3.65
CA THR A 187 3.84 3.78 -2.83
C THR A 187 5.36 3.87 -2.81
N ASP A 188 6.01 4.00 -3.96
CA ASP A 188 7.47 4.15 -4.08
C ASP A 188 8.00 5.36 -3.31
N ASN A 189 7.36 6.52 -3.49
CA ASN A 189 7.77 7.75 -2.80
C ASN A 189 7.61 7.65 -1.28
N VAL A 190 6.58 6.98 -0.79
CA VAL A 190 6.35 6.79 0.65
C VAL A 190 7.35 5.81 1.23
N GLU A 191 7.63 4.70 0.55
CA GLU A 191 8.63 3.72 0.97
C GLU A 191 10.03 4.34 1.01
N GLU A 192 10.40 5.11 -0.01
CA GLU A 192 11.66 5.85 -0.04
C GLU A 192 11.77 6.87 1.09
N ALA A 193 10.72 7.63 1.35
CA ALA A 193 10.69 8.58 2.46
C ALA A 193 10.79 7.91 3.84
N ALA A 194 10.24 6.70 3.98
CA ALA A 194 10.24 5.96 5.25
C ALA A 194 11.54 5.18 5.49
N SER A 195 12.09 4.51 4.47
CA SER A 195 13.21 3.57 4.59
C SER A 195 14.51 4.07 3.93
N GLY A 196 14.41 5.09 3.08
CA GLY A 196 15.51 5.61 2.24
C GLY A 196 15.84 4.73 1.04
N VAL A 197 14.95 3.77 0.72
CA VAL A 197 15.03 2.93 -0.49
C VAL A 197 13.62 2.70 -1.02
N LYS A 198 13.51 2.51 -2.32
CA LYS A 198 12.25 2.17 -2.97
C LYS A 198 12.06 0.66 -2.88
N GLY A 199 11.21 0.23 -1.96
CA GLY A 199 10.89 -1.18 -1.71
C GLY A 199 10.44 -1.43 -0.27
N SER A 200 9.54 -2.38 -0.09
CA SER A 200 8.92 -2.70 1.21
C SER A 200 9.92 -3.25 2.23
N ILE A 201 11.00 -3.90 1.77
CA ILE A 201 12.05 -4.47 2.61
C ILE A 201 13.42 -4.07 2.06
N ALA A 202 14.28 -3.55 2.94
CA ALA A 202 15.65 -3.20 2.59
C ALA A 202 16.63 -3.86 3.54
N VAL A 203 17.58 -4.63 2.99
CA VAL A 203 18.69 -5.18 3.75
C VAL A 203 19.95 -4.41 3.41
N LYS A 204 20.47 -3.63 4.36
CA LYS A 204 21.65 -2.79 4.18
C LYS A 204 22.89 -3.52 4.73
N VAL A 205 23.86 -3.76 3.88
CA VAL A 205 25.14 -4.38 4.25
C VAL A 205 26.20 -3.30 4.40
N PHE A 206 26.79 -3.19 5.58
CA PHE A 206 27.83 -2.22 5.87
C PHE A 206 29.17 -2.94 6.02
N GLY A 207 30.21 -2.48 5.33
CA GLY A 207 31.57 -3.03 5.40
C GLY A 207 32.62 -1.98 5.02
N LYS A 208 33.88 -2.26 5.38
CA LYS A 208 35.01 -1.41 4.99
C LYS A 208 35.48 -1.70 3.57
N ASP A 209 35.24 -2.92 3.10
CA ASP A 209 35.59 -3.38 1.76
C ASP A 209 34.29 -3.56 0.93
N LEU A 210 34.22 -2.87 -0.19
CA LEU A 210 33.05 -2.91 -1.08
C LEU A 210 32.87 -4.29 -1.74
N TYR A 211 33.99 -4.96 -2.11
CA TYR A 211 33.92 -6.29 -2.73
C TYR A 211 33.41 -7.35 -1.77
N GLU A 212 33.87 -7.30 -0.50
CA GLU A 212 33.35 -8.21 0.52
C GLU A 212 31.88 -7.93 0.82
N SER A 213 31.50 -6.65 0.89
CA SER A 213 30.11 -6.25 1.14
C SER A 213 29.18 -6.70 -0.01
N GLU A 214 29.60 -6.58 -1.26
CA GLU A 214 28.85 -7.10 -2.41
C GLU A 214 28.71 -8.63 -2.37
N LYS A 215 29.80 -9.34 -2.03
CA LYS A 215 29.76 -10.79 -1.90
C LYS A 215 28.75 -11.24 -0.84
N PHE A 216 28.66 -10.55 0.29
CA PHE A 216 27.65 -10.81 1.30
C PHE A 216 26.24 -10.45 0.81
N ALA A 217 26.05 -9.33 0.11
CA ALA A 217 24.76 -8.95 -0.46
C ALA A 217 24.24 -10.01 -1.44
N VAL A 218 25.08 -10.53 -2.32
CA VAL A 218 24.72 -11.63 -3.24
C VAL A 218 24.41 -12.94 -2.51
N GLN A 219 25.05 -13.22 -1.36
CA GLN A 219 24.71 -14.38 -0.56
C GLN A 219 23.33 -14.22 0.13
N ILE A 220 23.03 -13.02 0.63
CA ILE A 220 21.76 -12.68 1.22
C ILE A 220 20.65 -12.78 0.18
N ASP A 221 20.86 -12.25 -1.01
CA ASP A 221 19.95 -12.35 -2.16
C ASP A 221 19.54 -13.79 -2.44
N LYS A 222 20.54 -14.69 -2.56
CA LYS A 222 20.28 -16.14 -2.75
C LYS A 222 19.45 -16.78 -1.63
N ILE A 223 19.65 -16.34 -0.39
CA ILE A 223 18.89 -16.84 0.75
C ILE A 223 17.46 -16.30 0.68
N LEU A 224 17.29 -15.01 0.43
CA LEU A 224 15.99 -14.35 0.35
C LEU A 224 15.15 -14.91 -0.81
N ALA A 225 15.76 -15.27 -1.94
CA ALA A 225 15.09 -15.92 -3.05
C ALA A 225 14.43 -17.27 -2.68
N THR A 226 14.84 -17.89 -1.58
CA THR A 226 14.22 -19.14 -1.07
C THR A 226 13.07 -18.90 -0.10
N VAL A 227 12.85 -17.66 0.32
CA VAL A 227 11.82 -17.31 1.31
C VAL A 227 10.50 -17.05 0.59
N GLN A 228 9.47 -17.79 0.96
CA GLN A 228 8.15 -17.66 0.35
C GLN A 228 7.53 -16.28 0.66
N GLY A 229 7.04 -15.59 -0.37
CA GLY A 229 6.39 -14.29 -0.27
C GLY A 229 7.34 -13.11 -0.48
N ILE A 230 8.61 -13.36 -0.84
CA ILE A 230 9.54 -12.32 -1.31
C ILE A 230 9.55 -12.37 -2.84
N GLU A 231 9.24 -11.25 -3.45
CA GLU A 231 9.21 -11.04 -4.90
C GLU A 231 10.09 -9.83 -5.25
N ASP A 232 10.48 -9.70 -6.51
CA ASP A 232 11.25 -8.57 -7.07
C ASP A 232 12.55 -8.26 -6.29
N LEU A 233 13.31 -9.32 -5.96
CA LEU A 233 14.63 -9.17 -5.34
C LEU A 233 15.62 -8.48 -6.28
N GLY A 234 16.29 -7.45 -5.77
CA GLY A 234 17.36 -6.78 -6.50
C GLY A 234 18.54 -6.42 -5.59
N VAL A 235 19.75 -6.59 -6.07
CA VAL A 235 20.97 -6.18 -5.39
C VAL A 235 21.46 -4.86 -6.00
N ILE A 236 21.39 -3.78 -5.22
CA ILE A 236 22.00 -2.50 -5.62
C ILE A 236 23.53 -2.64 -5.47
N ARG A 237 24.23 -2.64 -6.61
CA ARG A 237 25.69 -2.77 -6.66
C ARG A 237 26.32 -1.39 -6.77
N ASN A 238 27.33 -1.14 -5.97
CA ASN A 238 28.08 0.13 -6.00
C ASN A 238 29.47 -0.04 -6.68
N ILE A 239 29.78 -1.22 -7.21
CA ILE A 239 31.06 -1.53 -7.86
C ILE A 239 30.89 -1.43 -9.37
N GLY A 240 31.79 -0.71 -10.03
CA GLY A 240 31.81 -0.60 -11.49
C GLY A 240 31.42 0.75 -12.07
N GLN A 241 31.10 1.73 -11.24
CA GLN A 241 31.00 3.13 -11.68
C GLN A 241 32.36 3.82 -11.52
N PRO A 242 32.99 4.28 -12.60
CA PRO A 242 34.12 5.19 -12.47
C PRO A 242 33.63 6.55 -12.00
N GLU A 243 33.86 6.90 -10.73
CA GLU A 243 33.71 8.26 -10.24
C GLU A 243 34.99 9.05 -10.50
N LEU A 244 34.86 10.20 -11.16
CA LEU A 244 35.93 11.17 -11.39
C LEU A 244 35.80 12.29 -10.35
#